data_dcc234872dc3a333ac384e6c7451621a
#
_entry.id   dcc234872dc3a333ac384e6c7451621a
#
_cell.length_a   1.000
_cell.length_b   1.000
_cell.length_c   1.000
_cell.angle_alpha   90.00
_cell.angle_beta   90.00
_cell.angle_gamma   90.00
#
_symmetry.space_group_name_H-M   'P 1'
#
loop_
_entity.id
_entity.type
_entity.pdbx_description
1 polymer ?
#
loop_
_entity_poly.entity_id
_entity_poly.type
_entity_poly.pdbx_seq_one_letter_code
_entity_poly.pdbx_strand_id
1 'polypeptide(L)' 'MKPLIVLTLALLPALAHAAITLTLTDEQETDNAKICIYSNANYTETVTVKPSQQCRYTMTFEE' A
#
# COMPACT_ATOMS: atom_id res chain seq x y z
N MET A 1 8.67 34.15 -18.75
CA MET A 1 9.94 33.98 -18.16
C MET A 1 9.89 33.40 -16.79
N LYS A 2 9.15 33.97 -15.96
CA LYS A 2 9.06 33.41 -14.61
C LYS A 2 8.16 32.24 -14.50
N PRO A 3 7.12 32.14 -15.27
CA PRO A 3 6.15 31.07 -15.11
C PRO A 3 6.74 29.69 -15.24
N LEU A 4 7.79 29.57 -15.99
CA LEU A 4 8.39 28.27 -16.18
C LEU A 4 8.80 27.60 -14.88
N ILE A 5 9.32 28.40 -14.02
CA ILE A 5 9.81 27.89 -12.75
C ILE A 5 8.70 27.29 -11.93
N VAL A 6 7.57 27.92 -11.99
CA VAL A 6 6.43 27.47 -11.21
C VAL A 6 5.96 26.10 -11.64
N LEU A 7 5.96 25.87 -12.93
CA LEU A 7 5.51 24.60 -13.44
C LEU A 7 6.38 23.46 -12.98
N THR A 8 7.66 23.70 -12.98
CA THR A 8 8.58 22.67 -12.56
C THR A 8 8.32 22.24 -11.15
N LEU A 9 8.07 23.18 -10.28
CA LEU A 9 7.82 22.86 -8.89
C LEU A 9 6.55 22.08 -8.69
N ALA A 10 5.56 22.37 -9.48
CA ALA A 10 4.29 21.69 -9.33
C ALA A 10 4.40 20.20 -9.61
N LEU A 11 5.31 19.81 -10.43
CA LEU A 11 5.45 18.41 -10.76
C LEU A 11 6.16 17.59 -9.70
N LEU A 12 7.05 18.23 -8.98
CA LEU A 12 7.86 17.52 -8.02
C LEU A 12 7.07 16.79 -6.95
N PRO A 13 6.08 17.41 -6.35
CA PRO A 13 5.33 16.72 -5.30
C PRO A 13 4.66 15.44 -5.78
N ALA A 14 4.22 15.43 -7.00
CA ALA A 14 3.55 14.26 -7.52
C ALA A 14 4.47 13.06 -7.59
N LEU A 15 5.73 13.27 -7.74
CA LEU A 15 6.68 12.19 -7.86
C LEU A 15 7.07 11.59 -6.52
N ALA A 16 6.71 12.25 -5.45
CA ALA A 16 7.08 11.76 -4.14
C ALA A 16 6.24 10.59 -3.68
N HIS A 17 5.14 10.33 -4.33
CA HIS A 17 4.24 9.27 -3.93
C HIS A 17 4.44 8.04 -4.79
N ALA A 18 4.83 6.95 -4.17
CA ALA A 18 4.99 5.70 -4.86
C ALA A 18 3.98 4.71 -4.31
N ALA A 19 3.24 4.09 -5.18
CA ALA A 19 2.28 3.07 -4.77
C ALA A 19 2.90 1.71 -4.97
N ILE A 20 2.77 0.86 -3.97
CA ILE A 20 3.32 -0.48 -3.99
C ILE A 20 2.17 -1.46 -3.91
N THR A 21 2.05 -2.33 -4.89
CA THR A 21 1.01 -3.34 -4.89
C THR A 21 1.59 -4.66 -4.42
N LEU A 22 1.01 -5.19 -3.38
CA LEU A 22 1.45 -6.46 -2.80
C LEU A 22 0.38 -7.51 -2.97
N THR A 23 0.81 -8.75 -3.02
CA THR A 23 -0.09 -9.88 -3.18
C THR A 23 -0.23 -10.60 -1.85
N LEU A 24 -1.43 -11.07 -1.58
CA LEU A 24 -1.69 -11.85 -0.36
C LEU A 24 -0.89 -13.13 -0.41
N THR A 25 -0.07 -13.35 0.60
CA THR A 25 0.77 -14.54 0.67
C THR A 25 0.39 -15.45 1.82
N ASP A 26 -0.30 -14.93 2.83
CA ASP A 26 -0.67 -15.75 3.96
C ASP A 26 -1.81 -15.09 4.72
N GLU A 27 -2.52 -15.87 5.49
CA GLU A 27 -3.58 -15.38 6.36
C GLU A 27 -3.49 -16.10 7.69
N GLN A 28 -3.72 -15.37 8.75
CA GLN A 28 -3.78 -15.97 10.08
C GLN A 28 -5.03 -15.47 10.78
N GLU A 29 -5.68 -16.37 11.49
CA GLU A 29 -6.87 -16.01 12.23
C GLU A 29 -6.64 -16.18 13.71
N THR A 30 -7.13 -15.21 14.47
CA THR A 30 -7.16 -15.29 15.92
C THR A 30 -8.61 -15.21 16.33
N ASP A 31 -8.87 -15.35 17.64
CA ASP A 31 -10.24 -15.28 18.13
C ASP A 31 -10.88 -13.92 17.86
N ASN A 32 -10.09 -12.88 17.79
CA ASN A 32 -10.61 -11.53 17.69
C ASN A 32 -10.32 -10.83 16.39
N ALA A 33 -9.48 -11.42 15.52
CA ALA A 33 -9.05 -10.71 14.32
C ALA A 33 -8.53 -11.68 13.28
N LYS A 34 -8.44 -11.19 12.07
CA LYS A 34 -7.79 -11.91 10.98
C LYS A 34 -6.64 -11.04 10.48
N ILE A 35 -5.49 -11.63 10.31
CA ILE A 35 -4.30 -10.92 9.85
C ILE A 35 -4.01 -11.34 8.43
N CYS A 36 -4.03 -10.38 7.53
CA CYS A 36 -3.74 -10.61 6.12
C CYS A 36 -2.31 -10.20 5.85
N ILE A 37 -1.50 -11.10 5.33
CA ILE A 37 -0.09 -10.84 5.09
C ILE A 37 0.14 -10.70 3.61
N TYR A 38 0.65 -9.54 3.22
CA TYR A 38 0.92 -9.21 1.83
C TYR A 38 2.40 -8.99 1.62
N SER A 39 2.93 -9.47 0.53
CA SER A 39 4.34 -9.26 0.27
C SER A 39 4.66 -9.34 -1.21
N ASN A 40 5.84 -8.84 -1.54
CA ASN A 40 6.43 -9.02 -2.85
C ASN A 40 7.93 -9.23 -2.62
N ALA A 41 8.72 -9.08 -3.68
CA ALA A 41 10.15 -9.34 -3.56
C ALA A 41 10.84 -8.40 -2.60
N ASN A 42 10.29 -7.21 -2.38
CA ASN A 42 10.97 -6.17 -1.62
C ASN A 42 10.26 -5.75 -0.34
N TYR A 43 8.98 -6.05 -0.20
CA TYR A 43 8.19 -5.52 0.91
C TYR A 43 7.27 -6.57 1.50
N THR A 44 6.98 -6.41 2.77
CA THR A 44 5.99 -7.24 3.47
C THR A 44 5.17 -6.33 4.35
N GLU A 45 3.85 -6.43 4.23
CA GLU A 45 2.92 -5.63 5.03
C GLU A 45 1.83 -6.52 5.58
N THR A 46 1.31 -6.14 6.73
CA THR A 46 0.22 -6.87 7.33
C THR A 46 -0.96 -5.93 7.53
N VAL A 47 -2.15 -6.49 7.39
CA VAL A 47 -3.40 -5.75 7.59
C VAL A 47 -4.26 -6.57 8.52
N THR A 48 -4.76 -5.94 9.59
CA THR A 48 -5.62 -6.62 10.54
C THR A 48 -7.07 -6.24 10.24
N VAL A 49 -7.91 -7.25 10.07
CA VAL A 49 -9.32 -7.03 9.79
C VAL A 49 -10.15 -7.86 10.76
N LYS A 50 -11.46 -7.69 10.69
CA LYS A 50 -12.36 -8.46 11.53
C LYS A 50 -12.35 -9.91 11.09
N PRO A 51 -12.61 -10.85 12.01
CA PRO A 51 -12.59 -12.27 11.65
C PRO A 51 -13.56 -12.62 10.53
N SER A 52 -14.64 -11.90 10.40
CA SER A 52 -15.64 -12.20 9.39
C SER A 52 -15.30 -11.59 8.03
N GLN A 53 -14.28 -10.75 7.94
CA GLN A 53 -13.89 -10.15 6.69
C GLN A 53 -12.90 -11.03 5.97
N GLN A 54 -12.86 -10.89 4.66
CA GLN A 54 -11.92 -11.64 3.86
C GLN A 54 -10.75 -10.76 3.46
N CYS A 55 -9.57 -11.36 3.40
CA CYS A 55 -8.41 -10.66 2.90
C CYS A 55 -8.51 -10.50 1.40
N ARG A 56 -8.21 -9.32 0.91
CA ARG A 56 -8.16 -9.10 -0.53
C ARG A 56 -6.95 -9.81 -1.09
N TYR A 57 -7.06 -10.23 -2.34
CA TYR A 57 -5.94 -10.91 -2.98
C TYR A 57 -4.74 -9.98 -3.17
N THR A 58 -5.00 -8.73 -3.49
CA THR A 58 -3.94 -7.74 -3.64
C THR A 58 -4.32 -6.47 -2.90
N MET A 59 -3.32 -5.72 -2.52
CA MET A 59 -3.50 -4.49 -1.79
C MET A 59 -2.47 -3.48 -2.25
N THR A 60 -2.86 -2.22 -2.38
CA THR A 60 -1.93 -1.16 -2.76
C THR A 60 -1.65 -0.31 -1.55
N PHE A 61 -0.38 -0.13 -1.25
CA PHE A 61 0.07 0.69 -0.14
C PHE A 61 0.84 1.88 -0.67
N GLU A 62 0.66 3.03 -0.04
CA GLU A 62 1.36 4.24 -0.46
C GLU A 62 2.45 4.59 0.54
N GLU A 63 3.57 4.98 -0.01
CA GLU A 63 4.71 5.39 0.80
C GLU A 63 4.69 6.88 1.06
#